data_caa4bf023d252387f8c219e9a4afe817
#
_entry.id   caa4bf023d252387f8c219e9a4afe817
#
_cell.length_a   1.000
_cell.length_b   1.000
_cell.length_c   1.000
_cell.angle_alpha   90.00
_cell.angle_beta   90.00
_cell.angle_gamma   90.00
#
_symmetry.space_group_name_H-M   'P 1'
#
loop_
_entity.id
_entity.type
_entity.pdbx_description
1 polymer ?
#
loop_
_entity_poly.entity_id
_entity_poly.type
_entity_poly.pdbx_seq_one_letter_code
_entity_poly.pdbx_strand_id
1 'polypeptide(L)'
;MTEVAVIAGSASDQAIIDKAVSALESHGVSYETKILSAHRDAEALDAYVKDCGADIFICIAGMSAALPGVVAARTKKPVIGVPVSGKLGGLDALLSIAQMPKGVPVACMAIDGGENAGHFAARILGKS
;
A
#
# COMPACT_ATOMS: atom_id res chain seq x y z
N MET A 1 -8.22 -17.56 -0.34
CA MET A 1 -7.71 -16.68 0.73
C MET A 1 -6.90 -15.54 0.14
N THR A 2 -7.12 -14.36 0.64
CA THR A 2 -6.39 -13.17 0.18
C THR A 2 -5.04 -13.09 0.88
N GLU A 3 -3.96 -13.09 0.11
CA GLU A 3 -2.60 -12.95 0.64
C GLU A 3 -2.20 -11.49 0.76
N VAL A 4 -2.60 -10.66 -0.20
CA VAL A 4 -2.24 -9.23 -0.24
C VAL A 4 -3.47 -8.37 -0.38
N ALA A 5 -3.58 -7.37 0.49
CA ALA A 5 -4.60 -6.33 0.37
C ALA A 5 -3.96 -5.10 -0.28
N VAL A 6 -4.48 -4.68 -1.43
CA VAL A 6 -4.02 -3.49 -2.14
C VAL A 6 -5.02 -2.37 -1.85
N ILE A 7 -4.59 -1.36 -1.11
CA ILE A 7 -5.43 -0.25 -0.68
C ILE A 7 -4.92 1.04 -1.34
N ALA A 8 -5.79 1.77 -1.99
CA ALA A 8 -5.46 3.09 -2.53
C ALA A 8 -6.35 4.14 -1.89
N GLY A 9 -5.81 5.33 -1.67
CA GLY A 9 -6.53 6.43 -1.04
C GLY A 9 -7.54 7.11 -1.97
N SER A 10 -7.44 6.88 -3.27
CA SER A 10 -8.30 7.51 -4.27
C SER A 10 -8.46 6.63 -5.49
N ALA A 11 -9.65 6.67 -6.09
CA ALA A 11 -9.92 5.99 -7.36
C ALA A 11 -9.03 6.53 -8.51
N SER A 12 -8.51 7.75 -8.38
CA SER A 12 -7.61 8.32 -9.38
C SER A 12 -6.25 7.59 -9.46
N ASP A 13 -5.94 6.72 -8.49
CA ASP A 13 -4.70 5.96 -8.45
C ASP A 13 -4.81 4.62 -9.17
N GLN A 14 -5.86 4.40 -9.95
CA GLN A 14 -6.14 3.12 -10.60
C GLN A 14 -4.99 2.59 -11.44
N ALA A 15 -4.28 3.47 -12.17
CA ALA A 15 -3.15 3.04 -12.99
C ALA A 15 -2.03 2.39 -12.16
N ILE A 16 -1.81 2.86 -10.94
CA ILE A 16 -0.79 2.32 -10.03
C ILE A 16 -1.29 1.03 -9.38
N ILE A 17 -2.58 0.97 -9.04
CA ILE A 17 -3.22 -0.26 -8.58
C ILE A 17 -3.03 -1.35 -9.63
N ASP A 18 -3.29 -1.04 -10.89
CA ASP A 18 -3.19 -2.01 -11.99
C ASP A 18 -1.77 -2.56 -12.13
N LYS A 19 -0.76 -1.72 -11.95
CA LYS A 19 0.64 -2.16 -11.98
C LYS A 19 0.95 -3.14 -10.85
N ALA A 20 0.50 -2.84 -9.64
CA ALA A 20 0.71 -3.72 -8.48
C ALA A 20 -0.01 -5.05 -8.69
N VAL A 21 -1.25 -5.02 -9.12
CA VAL A 21 -2.07 -6.20 -9.38
C VAL A 21 -1.44 -7.08 -10.47
N SER A 22 -1.00 -6.48 -11.57
CA SER A 22 -0.34 -7.20 -12.66
C SER A 22 0.90 -7.95 -12.17
N ALA A 23 1.72 -7.31 -11.33
CA ALA A 23 2.89 -7.95 -10.75
C ALA A 23 2.50 -9.11 -9.81
N LEU A 24 1.49 -8.91 -8.95
CA LEU A 24 1.02 -9.97 -8.07
C LEU A 24 0.50 -11.17 -8.86
N GLU A 25 -0.28 -10.92 -9.91
CA GLU A 25 -0.80 -11.99 -10.76
C GLU A 25 0.31 -12.77 -11.45
N SER A 26 1.38 -12.10 -11.87
CA SER A 26 2.51 -12.76 -12.51
C SER A 26 3.23 -13.76 -11.60
N HIS A 27 3.08 -13.60 -10.29
CA HIS A 27 3.67 -14.49 -9.28
C HIS A 27 2.66 -15.43 -8.64
N GLY A 28 1.41 -15.46 -9.12
CA GLY A 28 0.38 -16.33 -8.57
C GLY A 28 -0.06 -15.95 -7.15
N VAL A 29 0.06 -14.68 -6.78
CA VAL A 29 -0.32 -14.18 -5.46
C VAL A 29 -1.78 -13.76 -5.47
N SER A 30 -2.56 -14.24 -4.51
CA SER A 30 -3.96 -13.83 -4.36
C SER A 30 -4.04 -12.46 -3.71
N TYR A 31 -4.99 -11.65 -4.15
CA TYR A 31 -5.12 -10.27 -3.68
C TYR A 31 -6.57 -9.81 -3.71
N GLU A 32 -6.83 -8.71 -3.02
CA GLU A 32 -8.04 -7.92 -3.21
C GLU A 32 -7.68 -6.44 -3.20
N THR A 33 -8.52 -5.61 -3.81
CA THR A 33 -8.28 -4.17 -3.91
C THR A 33 -9.40 -3.41 -3.21
N LYS A 34 -9.04 -2.30 -2.56
CA LYS A 34 -9.98 -1.41 -1.87
C LYS A 34 -9.57 0.04 -2.09
N ILE A 35 -10.58 0.90 -2.21
CA ILE A 35 -10.36 2.36 -2.19
C ILE A 35 -10.81 2.85 -0.81
N LEU A 36 -9.83 3.20 0.02
CA LEU A 36 -10.09 3.67 1.39
C LEU A 36 -9.09 4.78 1.72
N SER A 37 -9.59 5.98 1.98
CA SER A 37 -8.76 7.12 2.34
C SER A 37 -8.52 7.14 3.85
N ALA A 38 -7.27 7.33 4.26
CA ALA A 38 -6.95 7.47 5.69
C ALA A 38 -7.63 8.70 6.30
N HIS A 39 -7.81 9.75 5.51
CA HIS A 39 -8.42 10.99 5.98
C HIS A 39 -9.95 10.98 5.91
N ARG A 40 -10.53 10.36 4.88
CA ARG A 40 -11.97 10.39 4.64
C ARG A 40 -12.71 9.16 5.17
N ASP A 41 -12.04 8.01 5.23
CA ASP A 41 -12.66 6.72 5.54
C ASP A 41 -11.98 6.03 6.72
N ALA A 42 -11.55 6.78 7.73
CA ALA A 42 -10.72 6.27 8.82
C ALA A 42 -11.33 5.05 9.53
N GLU A 43 -12.63 5.10 9.83
CA GLU A 43 -13.29 3.99 10.54
C GLU A 43 -13.40 2.74 9.66
N ALA A 44 -13.77 2.91 8.40
CA ALA A 44 -13.86 1.80 7.45
C ALA A 44 -12.48 1.17 7.21
N LEU A 45 -11.44 1.98 7.14
CA LEU A 45 -10.06 1.52 6.99
C LEU A 45 -9.63 0.68 8.19
N ASP A 46 -9.90 1.15 9.41
CA ASP A 46 -9.60 0.41 10.64
C ASP A 46 -10.24 -0.97 10.64
N ALA A 47 -11.54 -1.03 10.34
CA ALA A 47 -12.28 -2.28 10.29
C ALA A 47 -11.71 -3.22 9.23
N TYR A 48 -11.41 -2.70 8.05
CA TYR A 48 -10.87 -3.50 6.94
C TYR A 48 -9.51 -4.11 7.30
N VAL A 49 -8.60 -3.33 7.86
CA VAL A 49 -7.27 -3.81 8.24
C VAL A 49 -7.35 -4.93 9.27
N LYS A 50 -8.28 -4.81 10.22
CA LYS A 50 -8.48 -5.85 11.24
C LYS A 50 -9.05 -7.14 10.68
N ASP A 51 -9.98 -7.04 9.74
CA ASP A 51 -10.85 -8.15 9.36
C ASP A 51 -10.45 -8.86 8.06
N CYS A 52 -9.66 -8.23 7.19
CA CYS A 52 -9.43 -8.79 5.86
C CYS A 52 -8.55 -10.05 5.83
N GLY A 53 -7.78 -10.31 6.88
CA GLY A 53 -6.95 -11.50 6.96
C GLY A 53 -5.75 -11.55 6.02
N ALA A 54 -5.41 -10.45 5.36
CA ALA A 54 -4.25 -10.40 4.46
C ALA A 54 -2.94 -10.55 5.23
N ASP A 55 -1.94 -11.09 4.56
CA ASP A 55 -0.59 -11.24 5.13
C ASP A 55 0.28 -10.01 4.88
N ILE A 56 -0.01 -9.25 3.83
CA ILE A 56 0.74 -8.06 3.43
C ILE A 56 -0.25 -7.00 2.96
N PHE A 57 0.06 -5.74 3.26
CA PHE A 57 -0.69 -4.59 2.77
C PHE A 57 0.17 -3.77 1.82
N ILE A 58 -0.33 -3.51 0.60
CA ILE A 58 0.24 -2.52 -0.32
C ILE A 58 -0.67 -1.30 -0.25
N CYS A 59 -0.10 -0.17 0.13
CA CYS A 59 -0.85 1.07 0.34
C CYS A 59 -0.35 2.16 -0.60
N ILE A 60 -1.23 2.65 -1.46
CA ILE A 60 -0.94 3.61 -2.53
C ILE A 60 -1.56 4.96 -2.14
N ALA A 61 -0.74 6.00 -2.03
CA ALA A 61 -1.23 7.30 -1.58
C ALA A 61 -0.40 8.45 -2.13
N GLY A 62 -1.06 9.58 -2.41
CA GLY A 62 -0.43 10.80 -2.87
C GLY A 62 -0.56 11.94 -1.87
N MET A 63 0.04 13.06 -2.17
CA MET A 63 0.03 14.28 -1.35
C MET A 63 0.48 13.99 0.09
N SER A 64 -0.33 14.31 1.10
CA SER A 64 -0.08 13.95 2.50
C SER A 64 -0.29 12.46 2.71
N ALA A 65 0.52 11.62 2.11
CA ALA A 65 0.35 10.18 1.96
C ALA A 65 0.36 9.45 3.31
N ALA A 66 -0.66 9.65 4.12
CA ALA A 66 -0.78 9.10 5.47
C ALA A 66 -1.20 7.63 5.49
N LEU A 67 -1.80 7.13 4.40
CA LEU A 67 -2.40 5.79 4.37
C LEU A 67 -1.43 4.67 4.79
N PRO A 68 -0.21 4.56 4.23
CA PRO A 68 0.68 3.47 4.64
C PRO A 68 1.03 3.49 6.13
N GLY A 69 1.34 4.67 6.67
CA GLY A 69 1.66 4.82 8.09
C GLY A 69 0.47 4.53 9.00
N VAL A 70 -0.72 4.94 8.60
CA VAL A 70 -1.95 4.66 9.36
C VAL A 70 -2.20 3.14 9.40
N VAL A 71 -2.06 2.45 8.27
CA VAL A 71 -2.21 0.99 8.23
C VAL A 71 -1.13 0.32 9.08
N ALA A 72 0.13 0.75 8.95
CA ALA A 72 1.24 0.17 9.71
C ALA A 72 1.07 0.33 11.23
N ALA A 73 0.39 1.38 11.67
CA ALA A 73 0.10 1.59 13.09
C ALA A 73 -0.97 0.63 13.63
N ARG A 74 -1.72 -0.04 12.75
CA ARG A 74 -2.85 -0.89 13.12
C ARG A 74 -2.63 -2.38 12.87
N THR A 75 -1.48 -2.76 12.33
CA THR A 75 -1.16 -4.15 12.05
C THR A 75 0.32 -4.43 12.33
N LYS A 76 0.63 -5.70 12.61
CA LYS A 76 2.02 -6.17 12.68
C LYS A 76 2.46 -6.82 11.37
N LYS A 77 1.59 -6.86 10.39
CA LYS A 77 1.91 -7.41 9.07
C LYS A 77 2.75 -6.40 8.28
N PRO A 78 3.56 -6.88 7.32
CA PRO A 78 4.32 -5.98 6.46
C PRO A 78 3.43 -5.00 5.71
N VAL A 79 3.86 -3.73 5.65
CA VAL A 79 3.18 -2.69 4.89
C VAL A 79 4.17 -2.12 3.88
N ILE A 80 3.75 -2.10 2.62
CA ILE A 80 4.52 -1.57 1.50
C ILE A 80 3.81 -0.32 1.00
N GLY A 81 4.47 0.82 1.08
CA GLY A 81 3.93 2.10 0.64
C GLY A 81 4.39 2.47 -0.76
N VAL A 82 3.45 2.96 -1.58
CA VAL A 82 3.73 3.45 -2.93
C VAL A 82 3.32 4.91 -2.99
N PRO A 83 4.29 5.84 -3.06
CA PRO A 83 3.97 7.25 -3.20
C PRO A 83 3.50 7.56 -4.62
N VAL A 84 2.47 8.40 -4.74
CA VAL A 84 1.91 8.80 -6.03
C VAL A 84 2.42 10.18 -6.40
N SER A 85 2.86 10.36 -7.64
CA SER A 85 3.28 11.66 -8.15
C SER A 85 2.08 12.63 -8.19
N GLY A 86 2.36 13.88 -7.88
CA GLY A 86 1.34 14.93 -7.86
C GLY A 86 2.00 16.29 -7.97
N LYS A 87 1.47 17.27 -7.23
CA LYS A 87 1.91 18.67 -7.35
C LYS A 87 3.40 18.91 -7.08
N LEU A 88 4.01 18.15 -6.18
CA LEU A 88 5.44 18.27 -5.88
C LEU A 88 6.24 17.12 -6.50
N GLY A 89 5.75 16.58 -7.61
CA GLY A 89 6.41 15.47 -8.29
C GLY A 89 6.43 14.18 -7.48
N GLY A 90 5.62 14.09 -6.42
CA GLY A 90 5.57 12.94 -5.53
C GLY A 90 6.54 13.00 -4.36
N LEU A 91 7.37 14.04 -4.26
CA LEU A 91 8.35 14.15 -3.17
C LEU A 91 7.67 14.24 -1.81
N ASP A 92 6.58 14.97 -1.69
CA ASP A 92 5.78 15.06 -0.47
C ASP A 92 5.23 13.70 -0.05
N ALA A 93 4.68 12.94 -1.00
CA ALA A 93 4.17 11.60 -0.74
C ALA A 93 5.31 10.65 -0.32
N LEU A 94 6.43 10.69 -1.03
CA LEU A 94 7.61 9.89 -0.72
C LEU A 94 8.09 10.13 0.72
N LEU A 95 8.24 11.38 1.12
CA LEU A 95 8.69 11.73 2.46
C LEU A 95 7.66 11.33 3.53
N SER A 96 6.37 11.48 3.25
CA SER A 96 5.31 11.08 4.18
C SER A 96 5.31 9.58 4.45
N ILE A 97 5.65 8.78 3.45
CA ILE A 97 5.69 7.32 3.56
C ILE A 97 6.99 6.83 4.18
N ALA A 98 8.12 7.42 3.79
CA ALA A 98 9.44 6.96 4.20
C ALA A 98 9.80 7.36 5.64
N GLN A 99 9.37 8.54 6.07
CA GLN A 99 9.74 9.10 7.39
C GLN A 99 8.77 8.65 8.48
N MET A 100 8.91 7.39 8.89
CA MET A 100 8.07 6.78 9.91
C MET A 100 8.75 6.78 11.28
N PRO A 101 7.98 6.88 12.37
CA PRO A 101 8.53 6.83 13.72
C PRO A 101 9.06 5.44 14.05
N LYS A 102 9.95 5.40 15.03
CA LYS A 102 10.53 4.16 15.54
C LYS A 102 9.42 3.19 15.98
N GLY A 103 9.50 1.96 15.53
CA GLY A 103 8.56 0.91 15.90
C GLY A 103 7.37 0.76 14.94
N VAL A 104 7.21 1.66 13.97
CA VAL A 104 6.13 1.58 12.98
C VAL A 104 6.76 1.62 11.57
N PRO A 105 7.32 0.51 11.09
CA PRO A 105 8.03 0.51 9.81
C PRO A 105 7.08 0.40 8.60
N VAL A 106 7.46 1.08 7.53
CA VAL A 106 6.84 0.95 6.21
C VAL A 106 7.94 0.83 5.17
N ALA A 107 7.84 -0.17 4.30
CA ALA A 107 8.75 -0.31 3.17
C ALA A 107 8.27 0.61 2.05
N CYS A 108 9.08 1.58 1.65
CA CYS A 108 8.70 2.57 0.64
C CYS A 108 9.26 2.20 -0.72
N MET A 109 8.37 2.09 -1.72
CA MET A 109 8.76 1.87 -3.12
C MET A 109 9.01 3.24 -3.79
N ALA A 110 9.48 3.19 -5.03
CA ALA A 110 9.68 4.41 -5.81
C ALA A 110 8.35 5.12 -6.10
N ILE A 111 8.42 6.40 -6.42
CA ILE A 111 7.24 7.18 -6.82
C ILE A 111 6.57 6.50 -8.02
N ASP A 112 5.27 6.27 -7.92
CA ASP A 112 4.45 5.54 -8.89
C ASP A 112 4.87 4.06 -9.09
N GLY A 113 5.68 3.52 -8.20
CA GLY A 113 6.26 2.19 -8.32
C GLY A 113 5.36 1.05 -7.86
N GLY A 114 4.12 1.00 -8.33
CA GLY A 114 3.18 -0.07 -7.97
C GLY A 114 3.66 -1.45 -8.38
N GLU A 115 4.32 -1.55 -9.53
CA GLU A 115 4.84 -2.82 -10.02
C GLU A 115 5.84 -3.45 -9.04
N ASN A 116 6.82 -2.67 -8.58
CA ASN A 116 7.79 -3.18 -7.61
C ASN A 116 7.16 -3.48 -6.24
N ALA A 117 6.08 -2.84 -5.89
CA ALA A 117 5.35 -3.21 -4.67
C ALA A 117 4.81 -4.63 -4.78
N GLY A 118 4.24 -4.99 -5.93
CA GLY A 118 3.77 -6.36 -6.19
C GLY A 118 4.90 -7.38 -6.19
N HIS A 119 6.02 -7.07 -6.85
CA HIS A 119 7.19 -7.94 -6.86
C HIS A 119 7.76 -8.13 -5.44
N PHE A 120 7.82 -7.06 -4.66
CA PHE A 120 8.34 -7.14 -3.30
C PHE A 120 7.44 -7.97 -2.39
N ALA A 121 6.13 -7.80 -2.50
CA ALA A 121 5.18 -8.63 -1.76
C ALA A 121 5.37 -10.12 -2.10
N ALA A 122 5.55 -10.45 -3.38
CA ALA A 122 5.81 -11.82 -3.80
C ALA A 122 7.09 -12.38 -3.19
N ARG A 123 8.15 -11.57 -3.10
CA ARG A 123 9.40 -11.97 -2.44
C ARG A 123 9.20 -12.26 -0.95
N ILE A 124 8.46 -11.41 -0.27
CA ILE A 124 8.17 -11.62 1.17
C ILE A 124 7.42 -12.94 1.36
N LEU A 125 6.49 -13.26 0.46
CA LEU A 125 5.70 -14.49 0.52
C LEU A 125 6.46 -15.74 0.02
N GLY A 126 7.67 -15.56 -0.52
CA GLY A 126 8.42 -16.66 -1.09
C GLY A 126 7.87 -17.19 -2.41
N LYS A 127 7.17 -16.35 -3.16
CA LYS A 127 6.51 -16.73 -4.42
C LYS A 127 7.14 -16.11 -5.67
N SER A 128 8.22 -15.40 -5.52
CA SER A 128 8.89 -14.76 -6.66
C SER A 128 9.71 -15.73 -7.50
#